data_694320e9be946b34ba27f8d5036041ad
#
_entry.id   694320e9be946b34ba27f8d5036041ad
#
_cell.length_a   1.000
_cell.length_b   1.000
_cell.length_c   1.000
_cell.angle_alpha   90.00
_cell.angle_beta   90.00
_cell.angle_gamma   90.00
#
_symmetry.space_group_name_H-M   'P 1'
#
loop_
_entity.id
_entity.type
_entity.pdbx_description
1 polymer ?
#
loop_
_entity_poly.entity_id
_entity_poly.type
_entity_poly.pdbx_seq_one_letter_code
_entity_poly.pdbx_strand_id
1 'polypeptide(L)'
;MNFKEEKNITIFEHPLIQHKISILRDKRTGIHEFRKLVEEIAMLEGFEAMGDLELEDVEIETPIEKCMTPMISGRKLAVVPILRAGLGMVSGILALVPTAKVGHIGMYRDEETHEPHEYYCKLPSPIEERLIIVTDPMLATGGSAVDAIDQIKKHGGKKIKFMCIIAAPEGLEKLHKAHPDVQIYVGHLDRQLNENAYICPGLGDAGDRIFGTK
;
A
#
# COMPACT_ATOMS: atom_id res chain seq x y z
N MET A 1 6.82 11.86 17.67
CA MET A 1 5.38 11.58 17.53
C MET A 1 5.11 10.16 18.03
N ASN A 2 4.01 9.90 18.76
CA ASN A 2 3.63 8.53 19.15
C ASN A 2 2.62 8.00 18.12
N PHE A 3 3.11 7.40 17.05
CA PHE A 3 2.27 6.92 15.95
C PHE A 3 1.21 5.88 16.35
N LYS A 4 1.37 5.18 17.47
CA LYS A 4 0.39 4.20 17.96
C LYS A 4 -0.88 4.85 18.54
N GLU A 5 -0.84 6.14 18.83
CA GLU A 5 -1.99 6.91 19.34
C GLU A 5 -2.77 7.63 18.22
N GLU A 6 -2.21 7.64 17.00
CA GLU A 6 -2.86 8.28 15.86
C GLU A 6 -3.93 7.35 15.26
N LYS A 7 -5.16 7.83 15.21
CA LYS A 7 -6.34 7.03 14.77
C LYS A 7 -6.28 6.55 13.32
N ASN A 8 -5.52 7.23 12.48
CA ASN A 8 -5.41 6.92 11.06
C ASN A 8 -4.09 6.22 10.71
N ILE A 9 -3.31 5.77 11.71
CA ILE A 9 -2.09 4.99 11.51
C ILE A 9 -2.25 3.64 12.19
N THR A 10 -2.10 2.58 11.41
CA THR A 10 -2.09 1.20 11.92
C THR A 10 -0.70 0.60 11.71
N ILE A 11 0.00 0.29 12.78
CA ILE A 11 1.27 -0.45 12.75
C ILE A 11 0.96 -1.88 13.19
N PHE A 12 1.22 -2.85 12.33
CA PHE A 12 0.89 -4.24 12.59
C PHE A 12 1.83 -4.88 13.62
N GLU A 13 1.25 -5.53 14.61
CA GLU A 13 1.97 -6.35 15.60
C GLU A 13 1.65 -7.85 15.43
N HIS A 14 0.91 -8.21 14.38
CA HIS A 14 0.48 -9.59 14.15
C HIS A 14 1.68 -10.52 13.95
N PRO A 15 1.83 -11.62 14.73
CA PRO A 15 3.02 -12.47 14.70
C PRO A 15 3.35 -13.03 13.31
N LEU A 16 2.34 -13.36 12.50
CA LEU A 16 2.55 -13.90 11.16
C LEU A 16 3.12 -12.83 10.21
N ILE A 17 2.66 -11.59 10.29
CA ILE A 17 3.21 -10.48 9.50
C ILE A 17 4.67 -10.24 9.89
N GLN A 18 4.97 -10.16 11.21
CA GLN A 18 6.32 -9.94 11.71
C GLN A 18 7.27 -11.08 11.30
N HIS A 19 6.80 -12.32 11.37
CA HIS A 19 7.58 -13.47 10.91
C HIS A 19 7.94 -13.39 9.42
N LYS A 20 6.95 -13.07 8.57
CA LYS A 20 7.18 -12.93 7.13
C LYS A 20 8.12 -11.77 6.79
N ILE A 21 7.98 -10.63 7.48
CA ILE A 21 8.89 -9.50 7.34
C ILE A 21 10.32 -9.90 7.76
N SER A 22 10.48 -10.69 8.82
CA SER A 22 11.80 -11.16 9.25
C SER A 22 12.51 -12.00 8.18
N ILE A 23 11.78 -12.88 7.49
CA ILE A 23 12.34 -13.66 6.36
C ILE A 23 12.61 -12.72 5.17
N LEU A 24 11.70 -11.81 4.86
CA LEU A 24 11.84 -10.83 3.78
C LEU A 24 13.12 -9.99 3.90
N ARG A 25 13.49 -9.61 5.13
CA ARG A 25 14.68 -8.79 5.42
C ARG A 25 16.00 -9.53 5.16
N ASP A 26 16.03 -10.86 5.32
CA ASP A 26 17.27 -11.62 5.20
C ASP A 26 17.85 -11.44 3.79
N LYS A 27 19.14 -11.05 3.71
CA LYS A 27 19.84 -10.87 2.44
C LYS A 27 19.97 -12.16 1.62
N ARG A 28 19.76 -13.31 2.24
CA ARG A 28 19.79 -14.64 1.60
C ARG A 28 18.46 -15.00 0.94
N THR A 29 17.38 -14.30 1.27
CA THR A 29 16.05 -14.52 0.67
C THR A 29 16.12 -14.22 -0.82
N GLY A 30 15.94 -15.26 -1.63
CA GLY A 30 16.04 -15.18 -3.09
C GLY A 30 14.86 -14.45 -3.71
N ILE A 31 14.98 -14.03 -4.97
CA ILE A 31 13.98 -13.21 -5.69
C ILE A 31 12.58 -13.83 -5.67
N HIS A 32 12.47 -15.14 -5.91
CA HIS A 32 11.18 -15.83 -5.95
C HIS A 32 10.47 -15.78 -4.58
N GLU A 33 11.20 -16.12 -3.53
CA GLU A 33 10.68 -16.10 -2.16
C GLU A 33 10.34 -14.67 -1.71
N PHE A 34 11.20 -13.69 -2.06
CA PHE A 34 10.96 -12.28 -1.77
C PHE A 34 9.64 -11.79 -2.37
N ARG A 35 9.39 -12.07 -3.66
CA ARG A 35 8.12 -11.74 -4.32
C ARG A 35 6.92 -12.36 -3.62
N LYS A 36 7.05 -13.65 -3.25
CA LYS A 36 5.97 -14.38 -2.59
C LYS A 36 5.66 -13.81 -1.21
N LEU A 37 6.68 -13.44 -0.45
CA LEU A 37 6.52 -12.80 0.85
C LEU A 37 5.88 -11.41 0.74
N VAL A 38 6.28 -10.61 -0.25
CA VAL A 38 5.66 -9.30 -0.52
C VAL A 38 4.17 -9.46 -0.82
N GLU A 39 3.79 -10.41 -1.68
CA GLU A 39 2.40 -10.73 -1.99
C GLU A 39 1.60 -11.16 -0.75
N GLU A 40 2.16 -12.07 0.04
CA GLU A 40 1.51 -12.61 1.24
C GLU A 40 1.34 -11.56 2.35
N ILE A 41 2.34 -10.70 2.56
CA ILE A 41 2.24 -9.60 3.52
C ILE A 41 1.18 -8.61 3.04
N ALA A 42 1.20 -8.23 1.77
CA ALA A 42 0.21 -7.32 1.20
C ALA A 42 -1.22 -7.86 1.30
N MET A 43 -1.42 -9.18 1.18
CA MET A 43 -2.70 -9.81 1.39
C MET A 43 -3.16 -9.70 2.86
N LEU A 44 -2.29 -9.96 3.83
CA LEU A 44 -2.61 -9.89 5.25
C LEU A 44 -2.92 -8.45 5.69
N GLU A 45 -2.11 -7.48 5.27
CA GLU A 45 -2.36 -6.07 5.53
C GLU A 45 -3.63 -5.58 4.83
N GLY A 46 -3.86 -6.04 3.60
CA GLY A 46 -5.04 -5.71 2.81
C GLY A 46 -6.33 -6.19 3.44
N PHE A 47 -6.33 -7.36 4.09
CA PHE A 47 -7.48 -7.86 4.84
C PHE A 47 -7.90 -6.85 5.92
N GLU A 48 -6.97 -6.38 6.74
CA GLU A 48 -7.23 -5.37 7.76
C GLU A 48 -7.61 -4.00 7.17
N ALA A 49 -6.89 -3.58 6.13
CA ALA A 49 -7.14 -2.30 5.48
C ALA A 49 -8.52 -2.21 4.82
N MET A 50 -9.15 -3.34 4.54
CA MET A 50 -10.49 -3.43 3.94
C MET A 50 -11.59 -3.77 4.95
N GLY A 51 -11.30 -3.82 6.25
CA GLY A 51 -12.25 -4.17 7.30
C GLY A 51 -13.43 -3.19 7.46
N ASP A 52 -13.35 -2.00 6.88
CA ASP A 52 -14.39 -0.97 6.89
C ASP A 52 -15.14 -0.83 5.55
N LEU A 53 -15.04 -1.82 4.65
CA LEU A 53 -15.81 -1.82 3.41
C LEU A 53 -17.31 -1.88 3.73
N GLU A 54 -18.06 -0.98 3.08
CA GLU A 54 -19.51 -0.92 3.20
C GLU A 54 -20.16 -2.14 2.53
N LEU A 55 -21.18 -2.69 3.19
CA LEU A 55 -21.98 -3.80 2.68
C LEU A 55 -23.39 -3.32 2.33
N GLU A 56 -24.01 -3.96 1.35
CA GLU A 56 -25.42 -3.80 0.99
C GLU A 56 -26.09 -5.18 0.89
N ASP A 57 -27.34 -5.25 1.29
CA ASP A 57 -28.10 -6.48 1.18
C ASP A 57 -28.58 -6.70 -0.26
N VAL A 58 -28.23 -7.85 -0.83
CA VAL A 58 -28.59 -8.26 -2.18
C VAL A 58 -29.35 -9.58 -2.13
N GLU A 59 -30.48 -9.65 -2.87
CA GLU A 59 -31.19 -10.93 -3.02
C GLU A 59 -30.34 -11.89 -3.86
N ILE A 60 -30.11 -13.06 -3.31
CA ILE A 60 -29.48 -14.19 -4.02
C ILE A 60 -30.39 -15.43 -3.92
N GLU A 61 -30.14 -16.43 -4.75
CA GLU A 61 -30.75 -17.74 -4.65
C GLU A 61 -29.68 -18.76 -4.30
N THR A 62 -29.84 -19.42 -3.15
CA THR A 62 -29.03 -20.56 -2.73
C THR A 62 -29.60 -21.84 -3.36
N PRO A 63 -28.93 -22.99 -3.27
CA PRO A 63 -29.54 -24.27 -3.69
C PRO A 63 -30.79 -24.64 -2.92
N ILE A 64 -31.13 -23.93 -1.85
CA ILE A 64 -32.28 -24.27 -0.98
C ILE A 64 -33.40 -23.23 -1.12
N GLU A 65 -33.07 -21.91 -1.03
CA GLU A 65 -34.06 -20.84 -1.02
C GLU A 65 -33.47 -19.47 -1.45
N LYS A 66 -34.37 -18.53 -1.73
CA LYS A 66 -33.98 -17.11 -1.91
C LYS A 66 -33.79 -16.45 -0.57
N CYS A 67 -32.74 -15.64 -0.46
CA CYS A 67 -32.45 -14.90 0.77
C CYS A 67 -31.73 -13.57 0.47
N MET A 68 -31.84 -12.64 1.43
CA MET A 68 -31.03 -11.42 1.43
C MET A 68 -29.68 -11.71 2.09
N THR A 69 -28.59 -11.27 1.48
CA THR A 69 -27.24 -11.50 1.99
C THR A 69 -26.34 -10.29 1.78
N PRO A 70 -25.44 -9.99 2.70
CA PRO A 70 -24.55 -8.83 2.59
C PRO A 70 -23.49 -9.05 1.50
N MET A 71 -23.38 -8.10 0.61
CA MET A 71 -22.31 -8.03 -0.39
C MET A 71 -21.63 -6.67 -0.34
N ILE A 72 -20.36 -6.62 -0.73
CA ILE A 72 -19.64 -5.34 -0.75
C ILE A 72 -20.39 -4.37 -1.67
N SER A 73 -20.75 -3.19 -1.21
CA SER A 73 -21.55 -2.22 -1.94
C SER A 73 -20.77 -1.39 -2.97
N GLY A 74 -21.43 -0.88 -3.98
CA GLY A 74 -20.91 0.14 -4.92
C GLY A 74 -19.75 -0.29 -5.83
N ARG A 75 -19.08 0.68 -6.40
CA ARG A 75 -17.86 0.55 -7.21
C ARG A 75 -16.61 0.74 -6.36
N LYS A 76 -16.24 -0.11 -5.79
CA LYS A 76 -15.58 -0.60 -4.63
C LYS A 76 -14.11 -0.24 -4.52
N LEU A 77 -13.22 -0.88 -5.23
CA LEU A 77 -11.80 -0.82 -4.93
C LEU A 77 -10.97 -0.44 -6.16
N ALA A 78 -9.95 0.39 -5.95
CA ALA A 78 -8.83 0.57 -6.86
C ALA A 78 -7.53 0.35 -6.11
N VAL A 79 -6.62 -0.41 -6.70
CA VAL A 79 -5.24 -0.56 -6.20
C VAL A 79 -4.35 0.30 -7.09
N VAL A 80 -3.55 1.16 -6.48
CA VAL A 80 -2.67 2.08 -7.20
C VAL A 80 -1.24 1.93 -6.69
N PRO A 81 -0.45 1.02 -7.30
CA PRO A 81 0.96 0.89 -6.94
C PRO A 81 1.76 2.11 -7.38
N ILE A 82 2.66 2.56 -6.52
CA ILE A 82 3.73 3.48 -6.89
C ILE A 82 4.79 2.66 -7.63
N LEU A 83 4.98 2.98 -8.91
CA LEU A 83 5.92 2.26 -9.75
C LEU A 83 7.36 2.53 -9.29
N ARG A 84 8.22 1.53 -9.32
CA ARG A 84 8.09 0.13 -9.74
C ARG A 84 7.70 -0.82 -8.59
N ALA A 85 8.24 -0.59 -7.37
CA ALA A 85 8.22 -1.55 -6.26
C ALA A 85 6.80 -1.89 -5.78
N GLY A 86 5.87 -0.92 -5.79
CA GLY A 86 4.47 -1.12 -5.40
C GLY A 86 3.73 -2.21 -6.17
N LEU A 87 4.17 -2.53 -7.41
CA LEU A 87 3.60 -3.62 -8.21
C LEU A 87 3.66 -4.98 -7.50
N GLY A 88 4.68 -5.22 -6.69
CA GLY A 88 4.83 -6.48 -5.95
C GLY A 88 3.70 -6.75 -4.96
N MET A 89 3.01 -5.72 -4.49
CA MET A 89 1.91 -5.83 -3.52
C MET A 89 0.53 -6.06 -4.17
N VAL A 90 0.39 -5.77 -5.47
CA VAL A 90 -0.90 -5.76 -6.18
C VAL A 90 -1.58 -7.14 -6.15
N SER A 91 -0.82 -8.21 -6.42
CA SER A 91 -1.36 -9.57 -6.48
C SER A 91 -1.98 -9.99 -5.15
N GLY A 92 -1.38 -9.60 -4.02
CA GLY A 92 -1.92 -9.89 -2.69
C GLY A 92 -3.30 -9.25 -2.45
N ILE A 93 -3.49 -8.01 -2.89
CA ILE A 93 -4.79 -7.32 -2.80
C ILE A 93 -5.81 -7.93 -3.76
N LEU A 94 -5.40 -8.24 -4.99
CA LEU A 94 -6.30 -8.86 -5.98
C LEU A 94 -6.72 -10.27 -5.59
N ALA A 95 -5.92 -11.00 -4.81
CA ALA A 95 -6.32 -12.30 -4.26
C ALA A 95 -7.52 -12.19 -3.30
N LEU A 96 -7.65 -11.06 -2.58
CA LEU A 96 -8.79 -10.79 -1.69
C LEU A 96 -9.99 -10.23 -2.45
N VAL A 97 -9.77 -9.29 -3.38
CA VAL A 97 -10.82 -8.65 -4.18
C VAL A 97 -10.46 -8.71 -5.66
N PRO A 98 -10.74 -9.84 -6.34
CA PRO A 98 -10.37 -10.03 -7.75
C PRO A 98 -11.00 -9.03 -8.72
N THR A 99 -12.11 -8.40 -8.32
CA THR A 99 -12.82 -7.38 -9.11
C THR A 99 -12.24 -5.97 -8.94
N ALA A 100 -11.27 -5.77 -8.07
CA ALA A 100 -10.60 -4.49 -7.89
C ALA A 100 -9.97 -4.02 -9.20
N LYS A 101 -10.06 -2.71 -9.46
CA LYS A 101 -9.39 -2.11 -10.61
C LYS A 101 -7.96 -1.74 -10.24
N VAL A 102 -7.06 -1.79 -11.21
CA VAL A 102 -5.66 -1.40 -10.99
C VAL A 102 -5.38 -0.13 -11.79
N GLY A 103 -4.94 0.91 -11.08
CA GLY A 103 -4.32 2.09 -11.66
C GLY A 103 -2.81 1.99 -11.51
N HIS A 104 -2.07 2.90 -12.11
CA HIS A 104 -0.62 2.97 -11.96
C HIS A 104 -0.19 4.42 -11.86
N ILE A 105 0.74 4.69 -10.96
CA ILE A 105 1.37 6.00 -10.84
C ILE A 105 2.89 5.84 -10.81
N GLY A 106 3.57 6.55 -11.70
CA GLY A 106 5.01 6.57 -11.79
C GLY A 106 5.54 7.97 -11.48
N MET A 107 6.41 8.02 -10.48
CA MET A 107 7.06 9.24 -10.03
C MET A 107 8.57 9.07 -10.16
N TYR A 108 9.26 10.12 -10.61
CA TYR A 108 10.71 10.23 -10.47
C TYR A 108 11.04 11.58 -9.84
N ARG A 109 12.22 11.67 -9.28
CA ARG A 109 12.75 12.94 -8.82
C ARG A 109 13.73 13.47 -9.84
N ASP A 110 13.58 14.73 -10.18
CA ASP A 110 14.55 15.44 -10.99
C ASP A 110 15.91 15.45 -10.25
N GLU A 111 16.99 15.14 -10.96
CA GLU A 111 18.32 15.00 -10.37
C GLU A 111 18.90 16.35 -9.92
N GLU A 112 18.50 17.46 -10.55
CA GLU A 112 19.01 18.80 -10.26
C GLU A 112 18.15 19.55 -9.24
N THR A 113 16.81 19.51 -9.44
CA THR A 113 15.87 20.29 -8.62
C THR A 113 15.34 19.50 -7.43
N HIS A 114 15.49 18.16 -7.43
CA HIS A 114 14.88 17.22 -6.49
C HIS A 114 13.36 17.31 -6.42
N GLU A 115 12.72 18.00 -7.38
CA GLU A 115 11.27 18.07 -7.47
C GLU A 115 10.70 16.75 -7.99
N PRO A 116 9.54 16.33 -7.47
CA PRO A 116 8.85 15.15 -7.96
C PRO A 116 8.18 15.43 -9.30
N HIS A 117 8.41 14.58 -10.26
CA HIS A 117 7.76 14.62 -11.57
C HIS A 117 6.96 13.34 -11.80
N GLU A 118 5.71 13.53 -12.20
CA GLU A 118 4.88 12.44 -12.70
C GLU A 118 5.32 12.12 -14.14
N TYR A 119 5.75 10.87 -14.38
CA TYR A 119 6.00 10.41 -15.75
C TYR A 119 4.89 9.49 -16.26
N TYR A 120 4.04 8.98 -15.37
CA TYR A 120 2.93 8.13 -15.74
C TYR A 120 1.84 8.16 -14.68
N CYS A 121 0.60 8.45 -15.09
CA CYS A 121 -0.56 8.34 -14.23
C CYS A 121 -1.75 7.82 -15.06
N LYS A 122 -2.24 6.64 -14.71
CA LYS A 122 -3.45 6.09 -15.31
C LYS A 122 -4.31 5.47 -14.22
N LEU A 123 -5.40 6.15 -13.89
CA LEU A 123 -6.32 5.75 -12.82
C LEU A 123 -7.63 5.18 -13.41
N PRO A 124 -8.28 4.23 -12.72
CA PRO A 124 -9.58 3.69 -13.14
C PRO A 124 -10.68 4.74 -13.01
N SER A 125 -11.48 4.91 -14.04
CA SER A 125 -12.66 5.81 -14.01
C SER A 125 -13.92 5.04 -13.59
N PRO A 126 -14.82 5.67 -12.82
CA PRO A 126 -14.62 6.89 -12.02
C PRO A 126 -13.79 6.60 -10.77
N ILE A 127 -12.77 7.40 -10.50
CA ILE A 127 -11.86 7.19 -9.36
C ILE A 127 -12.46 7.75 -8.05
N GLU A 128 -13.28 8.79 -8.16
CA GLU A 128 -13.94 9.49 -7.05
C GLU A 128 -14.94 8.62 -6.27
N GLU A 129 -15.44 7.55 -6.89
CA GLU A 129 -16.38 6.60 -6.29
C GLU A 129 -15.71 5.40 -5.63
N ARG A 130 -14.37 5.32 -5.66
CA ARG A 130 -13.62 4.16 -5.20
C ARG A 130 -12.91 4.39 -3.89
N LEU A 131 -12.80 3.34 -3.09
CA LEU A 131 -11.74 3.24 -2.11
C LEU A 131 -10.43 2.95 -2.85
N ILE A 132 -9.42 3.76 -2.64
CA ILE A 132 -8.13 3.69 -3.32
C ILE A 132 -7.10 3.19 -2.32
N ILE A 133 -6.49 2.03 -2.61
CA ILE A 133 -5.35 1.52 -1.86
C ILE A 133 -4.08 1.82 -2.65
N VAL A 134 -3.29 2.75 -2.15
CA VAL A 134 -1.97 3.09 -2.69
C VAL A 134 -0.96 2.14 -2.05
N THR A 135 -0.13 1.48 -2.86
CA THR A 135 0.85 0.52 -2.37
C THR A 135 2.28 0.90 -2.73
N ASP A 136 3.16 0.85 -1.74
CA ASP A 136 4.62 0.92 -1.89
C ASP A 136 5.26 0.10 -0.77
N PRO A 137 6.11 -0.89 -1.02
CA PRO A 137 6.69 -1.72 0.03
C PRO A 137 7.53 -0.94 1.05
N MET A 138 8.02 0.24 0.71
CA MET A 138 8.90 1.03 1.58
C MET A 138 8.48 2.49 1.70
N LEU A 139 8.17 2.94 2.92
CA LEU A 139 7.95 4.34 3.23
C LEU A 139 9.21 4.91 3.90
N ALA A 140 10.21 5.29 3.08
CA ALA A 140 11.49 5.81 3.56
C ALA A 140 11.41 7.31 3.91
N THR A 141 11.60 8.20 2.94
CA THR A 141 11.52 9.66 3.14
C THR A 141 10.10 10.20 3.05
N GLY A 142 9.15 9.41 2.55
CA GLY A 142 7.75 9.79 2.37
C GLY A 142 7.45 10.66 1.14
N GLY A 143 8.48 11.11 0.42
CA GLY A 143 8.27 12.01 -0.72
C GLY A 143 7.39 11.40 -1.81
N SER A 144 7.77 10.24 -2.34
CA SER A 144 7.01 9.57 -3.43
C SER A 144 5.57 9.26 -3.03
N ALA A 145 5.33 8.89 -1.77
CA ALA A 145 3.99 8.62 -1.26
C ALA A 145 3.14 9.90 -1.21
N VAL A 146 3.70 11.01 -0.71
CA VAL A 146 3.02 12.32 -0.67
C VAL A 146 2.66 12.75 -2.09
N ASP A 147 3.63 12.75 -3.00
CA ASP A 147 3.45 13.21 -4.37
C ASP A 147 2.43 12.35 -5.13
N ALA A 148 2.47 11.02 -4.94
CA ALA A 148 1.51 10.11 -5.55
C ALA A 148 0.07 10.36 -5.05
N ILE A 149 -0.10 10.58 -3.75
CA ILE A 149 -1.42 10.88 -3.16
C ILE A 149 -1.92 12.25 -3.62
N ASP A 150 -1.04 13.25 -3.74
CA ASP A 150 -1.40 14.55 -4.32
C ASP A 150 -1.94 14.41 -5.74
N GLN A 151 -1.28 13.60 -6.57
CA GLN A 151 -1.75 13.35 -7.95
C GLN A 151 -3.09 12.61 -7.97
N ILE A 152 -3.27 11.60 -7.13
CA ILE A 152 -4.54 10.87 -7.02
C ILE A 152 -5.67 11.84 -6.61
N LYS A 153 -5.43 12.73 -5.65
CA LYS A 153 -6.39 13.76 -5.22
C LYS A 153 -6.70 14.76 -6.33
N LYS A 154 -5.71 15.21 -7.10
CA LYS A 154 -5.90 16.06 -8.29
C LYS A 154 -6.80 15.42 -9.35
N HIS A 155 -6.75 14.09 -9.49
CA HIS A 155 -7.63 13.33 -10.38
C HIS A 155 -8.99 12.99 -9.79
N GLY A 156 -9.30 13.49 -8.60
CA GLY A 156 -10.61 13.34 -7.95
C GLY A 156 -10.70 12.20 -6.92
N GLY A 157 -9.61 11.50 -6.62
CA GLY A 157 -9.57 10.48 -5.58
C GLY A 157 -9.85 11.07 -4.19
N LYS A 158 -10.78 10.46 -3.43
CA LYS A 158 -11.26 10.98 -2.15
C LYS A 158 -11.02 10.05 -0.96
N LYS A 159 -11.37 8.79 -1.11
CA LYS A 159 -11.19 7.76 -0.07
C LYS A 159 -9.86 7.04 -0.33
N ILE A 160 -8.80 7.42 0.38
CA ILE A 160 -7.45 6.91 0.11
C ILE A 160 -6.89 6.24 1.36
N LYS A 161 -6.31 5.07 1.16
CA LYS A 161 -5.50 4.34 2.13
C LYS A 161 -4.10 4.11 1.54
N PHE A 162 -3.09 4.19 2.36
CA PHE A 162 -1.71 3.89 1.97
C PHE A 162 -1.23 2.64 2.71
N MET A 163 -0.59 1.73 2.01
CA MET A 163 -0.06 0.48 2.58
C MET A 163 1.43 0.34 2.26
N CYS A 164 2.23 0.01 3.27
CA CYS A 164 3.64 -0.31 3.09
C CYS A 164 4.10 -1.41 4.05
N ILE A 165 5.03 -2.23 3.60
CA ILE A 165 5.59 -3.35 4.38
C ILE A 165 6.49 -2.84 5.50
N ILE A 166 7.38 -1.89 5.20
CA ILE A 166 8.23 -1.23 6.21
C ILE A 166 8.20 0.28 6.05
N ALA A 167 8.29 0.99 7.17
CA ALA A 167 8.38 2.44 7.20
C ALA A 167 9.53 2.92 8.11
N ALA A 168 10.07 4.10 7.79
CA ALA A 168 10.85 4.89 8.73
C ALA A 168 9.96 5.96 9.40
N PRO A 169 10.25 6.34 10.66
CA PRO A 169 9.50 7.40 11.36
C PRO A 169 9.44 8.71 10.57
N GLU A 170 10.52 9.07 9.90
CA GLU A 170 10.64 10.30 9.12
C GLU A 170 9.65 10.33 7.95
N GLY A 171 9.53 9.21 7.23
CA GLY A 171 8.60 9.10 6.11
C GLY A 171 7.15 9.04 6.57
N LEU A 172 6.89 8.31 7.64
CA LEU A 172 5.56 8.19 8.22
C LEU A 172 5.05 9.54 8.73
N GLU A 173 5.88 10.29 9.44
CA GLU A 173 5.55 11.63 9.92
C GLU A 173 5.28 12.60 8.77
N LYS A 174 6.12 12.56 7.71
CA LYS A 174 5.95 13.41 6.53
C LYS A 174 4.63 13.11 5.81
N LEU A 175 4.33 11.84 5.58
CA LEU A 175 3.09 11.43 4.91
C LEU A 175 1.86 11.82 5.73
N HIS A 176 1.86 11.52 7.03
CA HIS A 176 0.76 11.86 7.92
C HIS A 176 0.50 13.37 8.03
N LYS A 177 1.57 14.19 8.08
CA LYS A 177 1.44 15.66 8.09
C LYS A 177 0.88 16.23 6.78
N ALA A 178 1.29 15.68 5.64
CA ALA A 178 0.81 16.12 4.33
C ALA A 178 -0.63 15.69 4.06
N HIS A 179 -1.00 14.49 4.50
CA HIS A 179 -2.31 13.88 4.25
C HIS A 179 -2.91 13.29 5.53
N PRO A 180 -3.37 14.14 6.47
CA PRO A 180 -3.95 13.67 7.75
C PRO A 180 -5.30 12.95 7.57
N ASP A 181 -5.89 13.03 6.40
CA ASP A 181 -7.13 12.35 5.99
C ASP A 181 -6.91 10.95 5.42
N VAL A 182 -5.64 10.55 5.19
CA VAL A 182 -5.29 9.24 4.64
C VAL A 182 -5.04 8.25 5.77
N GLN A 183 -5.66 7.07 5.69
CA GLN A 183 -5.35 5.96 6.59
C GLN A 183 -4.07 5.27 6.12
N ILE A 184 -3.13 5.06 7.03
CA ILE A 184 -1.81 4.51 6.75
C ILE A 184 -1.65 3.17 7.46
N TYR A 185 -1.31 2.13 6.70
CA TYR A 185 -1.10 0.77 7.18
C TYR A 185 0.38 0.41 6.98
N VAL A 186 1.04 0.02 8.06
CA VAL A 186 2.48 -0.23 8.11
C VAL A 186 2.75 -1.61 8.68
N GLY A 187 3.34 -2.50 7.91
CA GLY A 187 3.70 -3.85 8.35
C GLY A 187 4.68 -3.83 9.52
N HIS A 188 5.71 -2.98 9.44
CA HIS A 188 6.65 -2.75 10.55
C HIS A 188 7.24 -1.33 10.49
N LEU A 189 7.25 -0.65 11.62
CA LEU A 189 7.94 0.63 11.77
C LEU A 189 9.38 0.39 12.22
N ASP A 190 10.32 0.72 11.35
CA ASP A 190 11.76 0.59 11.60
C ASP A 190 12.31 1.77 12.41
N ARG A 191 13.59 1.67 12.78
CA ARG A 191 14.19 2.60 13.74
C ARG A 191 14.35 4.01 13.19
N GLN A 192 14.92 4.17 11.97
CA GLN A 192 15.26 5.45 11.36
C GLN A 192 15.76 5.29 9.93
N LEU A 193 16.00 6.41 9.24
CA LEU A 193 16.81 6.45 8.02
C LEU A 193 18.31 6.57 8.35
N ASN A 194 19.16 6.04 7.47
CA ASN A 194 20.60 6.34 7.49
C ASN A 194 20.91 7.59 6.65
N GLU A 195 22.19 7.97 6.58
CA GLU A 195 22.70 9.12 5.82
C GLU A 195 22.40 9.08 4.32
N ASN A 196 22.18 7.87 3.76
CA ASN A 196 21.82 7.65 2.36
C ASN A 196 20.31 7.46 2.16
N ALA A 197 19.48 7.84 3.14
CA ALA A 197 18.03 7.70 3.14
C ALA A 197 17.50 6.27 3.03
N TYR A 198 18.29 5.25 3.40
CA TYR A 198 17.82 3.87 3.54
C TYR A 198 17.22 3.63 4.91
N ILE A 199 16.13 2.88 4.95
CA ILE A 199 15.49 2.42 6.19
C ILE A 199 16.44 1.48 6.96
N CYS A 200 16.57 1.66 8.28
CA CYS A 200 17.42 0.84 9.15
C CYS A 200 16.61 0.19 10.28
N PRO A 201 16.66 -1.16 10.41
CA PRO A 201 17.50 -2.13 9.70
C PRO A 201 17.09 -2.35 8.25
N GLY A 202 15.83 -2.06 7.84
CA GLY A 202 15.39 -2.12 6.47
C GLY A 202 15.35 -3.52 5.85
N LEU A 203 15.33 -3.55 4.53
CA LEU A 203 15.38 -4.78 3.70
C LEU A 203 16.19 -4.56 2.40
N GLY A 204 16.93 -3.47 2.29
CA GLY A 204 17.62 -3.04 1.07
C GLY A 204 16.71 -2.28 0.12
N ASP A 205 16.96 -2.36 -1.19
CA ASP A 205 16.07 -1.83 -2.22
C ASP A 205 15.01 -2.85 -2.60
N ALA A 206 13.75 -2.55 -2.31
CA ALA A 206 12.65 -3.47 -2.59
C ALA A 206 12.43 -3.68 -4.09
N GLY A 207 12.58 -2.64 -4.90
CA GLY A 207 12.44 -2.73 -6.35
C GLY A 207 13.47 -3.69 -6.94
N ASP A 208 14.73 -3.52 -6.59
CA ASP A 208 15.80 -4.39 -7.06
C ASP A 208 15.61 -5.84 -6.59
N ARG A 209 15.18 -6.03 -5.34
CA ARG A 209 14.91 -7.38 -4.80
C ARG A 209 13.68 -8.05 -5.43
N ILE A 210 12.63 -7.27 -5.76
CA ILE A 210 11.44 -7.78 -6.45
C ILE A 210 11.76 -8.13 -7.91
N PHE A 211 12.50 -7.26 -8.61
CA PHE A 211 12.69 -7.40 -10.06
C PHE A 211 14.00 -8.04 -10.46
N GLY A 212 14.96 -8.18 -9.53
CA GLY A 212 16.25 -8.78 -9.81
C GLY A 212 17.14 -7.89 -10.69
N THR A 213 17.10 -6.58 -10.46
CA THR A 213 17.80 -5.57 -11.28
C THR A 213 19.21 -5.24 -10.78
N LYS A 214 19.65 -5.88 -9.70
CA LYS A 214 21.06 -5.88 -9.22
C LYS A 214 21.50 -7.27 -8.84
#